data_9f69572fd7fd20edceed2a35f81067e8
#
_entry.id   9f69572fd7fd20edceed2a35f81067e8
#
_cell.length_a   1.000
_cell.length_b   1.000
_cell.length_c   1.000
_cell.angle_alpha   90.00
_cell.angle_beta   90.00
_cell.angle_gamma   90.00
#
_symmetry.space_group_name_H-M   'P 1'
#
loop_
_entity.id
_entity.type
_entity.pdbx_description
1 polymer ?
#
loop_
_entity_poly.entity_id
_entity_poly.type
_entity_poly.pdbx_seq_one_letter_code
_entity_poly.pdbx_strand_id
1 'polypeptide(L)'
;CKTRGDVVKATLIGVMPAALLMILVGAIMSIGTGNYDVAAMFAGLGLPIVAMLVLILATWTTNTGNAYMSGLAACKMFSIKDSKRPLVTMICGVLGVIMAIAGLADFLNTYISILGAVVPPIMGVVICDYWVICKAKTENWSPVRGINWIGIIAWVIGGGFALLETLGVVTVFSSALDGVIIAFVAYWILYSLLKNTKLAGSGDMTIEEACSVAQ
;
A
#
# COMPACT_ATOMS: atom_id res chain seq x y z
N CYS A 1 -14.79 12.99 7.64
CA CYS A 1 -15.07 13.94 6.55
C CYS A 1 -16.49 13.72 6.04
N LYS A 2 -17.28 14.80 5.91
CA LYS A 2 -18.68 14.70 5.44
C LYS A 2 -18.78 14.81 3.92
N THR A 3 -17.82 15.45 3.28
CA THR A 3 -17.80 15.64 1.83
C THR A 3 -16.48 15.21 1.20
N ARG A 4 -16.48 14.94 -0.12
CA ARG A 4 -15.24 14.64 -0.88
C ARG A 4 -14.24 15.80 -0.79
N GLY A 5 -14.74 17.04 -0.80
CA GLY A 5 -13.91 18.23 -0.65
C GLY A 5 -13.19 18.30 0.69
N ASP A 6 -13.81 17.82 1.78
CA ASP A 6 -13.17 17.75 3.08
C ASP A 6 -12.00 16.76 3.11
N VAL A 7 -12.15 15.63 2.42
CA VAL A 7 -11.06 14.65 2.29
C VAL A 7 -9.86 15.24 1.55
N VAL A 8 -10.12 15.89 0.41
CA VAL A 8 -9.05 16.53 -0.37
C VAL A 8 -8.36 17.63 0.44
N LYS A 9 -9.11 18.49 1.12
CA LYS A 9 -8.54 19.55 1.98
C LYS A 9 -7.74 18.96 3.14
N ALA A 10 -8.24 17.93 3.82
CA ALA A 10 -7.54 17.28 4.91
C ALA A 10 -6.22 16.63 4.44
N THR A 11 -6.20 16.03 3.25
CA THR A 11 -4.99 15.44 2.68
C THR A 11 -3.99 16.51 2.24
N LEU A 12 -4.44 17.53 1.50
CA LEU A 12 -3.54 18.58 1.00
C LEU A 12 -2.98 19.47 2.10
N ILE A 13 -3.78 19.80 3.12
CA ILE A 13 -3.37 20.73 4.18
C ILE A 13 -2.78 19.98 5.38
N GLY A 14 -3.31 18.79 5.71
CA GLY A 14 -2.89 18.04 6.88
C GLY A 14 -1.73 17.09 6.63
N VAL A 15 -1.79 16.31 5.56
CA VAL A 15 -0.82 15.24 5.31
C VAL A 15 0.37 15.71 4.46
N MET A 16 0.09 16.41 3.36
CA MET A 16 1.12 16.76 2.38
C MET A 16 2.22 17.68 2.92
N PRO A 17 1.92 18.79 3.63
CA PRO A 17 2.97 19.65 4.18
C PRO A 17 3.81 18.95 5.25
N ALA A 18 3.19 18.14 6.10
CA ALA A 18 3.89 17.38 7.12
C ALA A 18 4.86 16.37 6.49
N ALA A 19 4.41 15.63 5.47
CA ALA A 19 5.24 14.67 4.75
C ALA A 19 6.42 15.37 4.05
N LEU A 20 6.17 16.49 3.36
CA LEU A 20 7.22 17.26 2.69
C LEU A 20 8.26 17.80 3.69
N LEU A 21 7.81 18.35 4.82
CA LEU A 21 8.71 18.82 5.87
C LEU A 21 9.58 17.69 6.43
N MET A 22 8.99 16.52 6.69
CA MET A 22 9.75 15.36 7.17
C MET A 22 10.83 14.93 6.16
N ILE A 23 10.49 14.85 4.87
CA ILE A 23 11.43 14.48 3.81
C ILE A 23 12.54 15.53 3.70
N LEU A 24 12.21 16.82 3.69
CA LEU A 24 13.20 17.90 3.59
C LEU A 24 14.16 17.92 4.77
N VAL A 25 13.64 17.84 6.00
CA VAL A 25 14.46 17.81 7.21
C VAL A 25 15.35 16.56 7.21
N GLY A 26 14.80 15.39 6.89
CA GLY A 26 15.57 14.15 6.80
C GLY A 26 16.67 14.21 5.75
N ALA A 27 16.38 14.77 4.56
CA ALA A 27 17.36 14.95 3.50
C ALA A 27 18.49 15.92 3.91
N ILE A 28 18.15 17.07 4.48
CA ILE A 28 19.14 18.06 4.95
C ILE A 28 20.06 17.46 6.04
N MET A 29 19.46 16.76 7.00
CA MET A 29 20.23 16.11 8.05
C MET A 29 21.12 14.99 7.50
N SER A 30 20.61 14.18 6.59
CA SER A 30 21.37 13.09 5.97
C SER A 30 22.57 13.62 5.16
N ILE A 31 22.38 14.69 4.39
CA ILE A 31 23.46 15.34 3.63
C ILE A 31 24.49 15.96 4.58
N GLY A 32 24.02 16.63 5.63
CA GLY A 32 24.90 17.32 6.58
C GLY A 32 25.73 16.37 7.46
N THR A 33 25.20 15.20 7.79
CA THR A 33 25.89 14.21 8.65
C THR A 33 26.56 13.08 7.88
N GLY A 34 26.29 12.94 6.58
CA GLY A 34 26.74 11.81 5.77
C GLY A 34 26.12 10.46 6.18
N ASN A 35 25.06 10.47 6.97
CA ASN A 35 24.39 9.29 7.49
C ASN A 35 22.88 9.38 7.24
N TYR A 36 22.23 8.24 7.02
CA TYR A 36 20.78 8.14 6.84
C TYR A 36 20.04 7.59 8.08
N ASP A 37 20.78 7.08 9.06
CA ASP A 37 20.22 6.61 10.32
C ASP A 37 19.98 7.77 11.28
N VAL A 38 18.72 8.07 11.58
CA VAL A 38 18.33 9.17 12.46
C VAL A 38 18.93 9.03 13.86
N ALA A 39 19.03 7.81 14.40
CA ALA A 39 19.63 7.58 15.70
C ALA A 39 21.12 7.89 15.69
N ALA A 40 21.84 7.46 14.65
CA ALA A 40 23.25 7.75 14.48
C ALA A 40 23.50 9.25 14.23
N MET A 41 22.62 9.94 13.49
CA MET A 41 22.70 11.39 13.30
C MET A 41 22.63 12.16 14.63
N PHE A 42 21.63 11.89 15.46
CA PHE A 42 21.49 12.54 16.77
C PHE A 42 22.61 12.17 17.73
N ALA A 43 23.07 10.93 17.71
CA ALA A 43 24.22 10.50 18.51
C ALA A 43 25.51 11.27 18.10
N GLY A 44 25.74 11.45 16.78
CA GLY A 44 26.84 12.23 16.23
C GLY A 44 26.78 13.72 16.59
N LEU A 45 25.59 14.28 16.80
CA LEU A 45 25.39 15.64 17.32
C LEU A 45 25.58 15.77 18.85
N GLY A 46 25.97 14.69 19.53
CA GLY A 46 26.17 14.70 20.99
C GLY A 46 24.86 14.54 21.78
N LEU A 47 23.79 14.07 21.16
CA LEU A 47 22.48 13.90 21.77
C LEU A 47 22.00 12.42 21.79
N PRO A 48 22.81 11.48 22.37
CA PRO A 48 22.48 10.05 22.30
C PRO A 48 21.19 9.67 23.05
N ILE A 49 20.85 10.37 24.14
CA ILE A 49 19.59 10.13 24.88
C ILE A 49 18.40 10.50 24.03
N VAL A 50 18.46 11.64 23.32
CA VAL A 50 17.40 12.08 22.40
C VAL A 50 17.27 11.09 21.26
N ALA A 51 18.40 10.61 20.68
CA ALA A 51 18.41 9.58 19.66
C ALA A 51 17.64 8.32 20.10
N MET A 52 17.93 7.84 21.30
CA MET A 52 17.28 6.63 21.83
C MET A 52 15.78 6.84 22.10
N LEU A 53 15.39 7.97 22.66
CA LEU A 53 13.97 8.30 22.89
C LEU A 53 13.19 8.41 21.58
N VAL A 54 13.73 9.11 20.59
CA VAL A 54 13.11 9.26 19.27
C VAL A 54 12.94 7.89 18.61
N LEU A 55 13.98 7.05 18.63
CA LEU A 55 13.95 5.71 18.06
C LEU A 55 12.87 4.83 18.73
N ILE A 56 12.83 4.80 20.07
CA ILE A 56 11.85 4.00 20.81
C ILE A 56 10.43 4.46 20.50
N LEU A 57 10.15 5.77 20.58
CA LEU A 57 8.81 6.31 20.36
C LEU A 57 8.35 6.15 18.92
N ALA A 58 9.23 6.42 17.95
CA ALA A 58 8.90 6.26 16.52
C ALA A 58 8.65 4.79 16.18
N THR A 59 9.50 3.88 16.68
CA THR A 59 9.33 2.44 16.46
C THR A 59 8.06 1.91 17.13
N TRP A 60 7.76 2.35 18.35
CA TRP A 60 6.55 1.96 19.06
C TRP A 60 5.28 2.32 18.30
N THR A 61 5.17 3.59 17.87
CA THR A 61 3.97 4.07 17.16
C THR A 61 3.80 3.38 15.81
N THR A 62 4.88 3.24 15.04
CA THR A 62 4.87 2.58 13.73
C THR A 62 4.52 1.10 13.84
N ASN A 63 5.15 0.38 14.78
CA ASN A 63 4.89 -1.05 14.95
C ASN A 63 3.48 -1.33 15.46
N THR A 64 2.94 -0.47 16.32
CA THR A 64 1.54 -0.60 16.76
C THR A 64 0.56 -0.49 15.58
N GLY A 65 0.78 0.49 14.69
CA GLY A 65 -0.01 0.65 13.48
C GLY A 65 0.13 -0.54 12.52
N ASN A 66 1.36 -0.99 12.26
CA ASN A 66 1.64 -2.12 11.39
C ASN A 66 1.05 -3.43 11.94
N ALA A 67 1.14 -3.68 13.25
CA ALA A 67 0.54 -4.84 13.89
C ALA A 67 -0.99 -4.83 13.73
N TYR A 68 -1.63 -3.68 13.95
CA TYR A 68 -3.07 -3.53 13.74
C TYR A 68 -3.48 -3.85 12.31
N MET A 69 -2.79 -3.27 11.33
CA MET A 69 -3.08 -3.46 9.90
C MET A 69 -2.82 -4.90 9.44
N SER A 70 -1.74 -5.54 9.93
CA SER A 70 -1.43 -6.93 9.60
C SER A 70 -2.51 -7.89 10.11
N GLY A 71 -2.98 -7.69 11.34
CA GLY A 71 -4.07 -8.48 11.91
C GLY A 71 -5.38 -8.31 11.14
N LEU A 72 -5.71 -7.06 10.76
CA LEU A 72 -6.90 -6.77 9.96
C LEU A 72 -6.82 -7.42 8.57
N ALA A 73 -5.69 -7.26 7.88
CA ALA A 73 -5.47 -7.83 6.56
C ALA A 73 -5.55 -9.37 6.58
N ALA A 74 -4.90 -10.01 7.55
CA ALA A 74 -4.94 -11.45 7.70
C ALA A 74 -6.36 -11.97 8.02
N CYS A 75 -7.11 -11.30 8.89
CA CYS A 75 -8.50 -11.67 9.16
C CYS A 75 -9.37 -11.61 7.90
N LYS A 76 -9.23 -10.57 7.09
CA LYS A 76 -10.00 -10.45 5.84
C LYS A 76 -9.53 -11.43 4.78
N MET A 77 -8.24 -11.65 4.63
CA MET A 77 -7.67 -12.60 3.67
C MET A 77 -8.11 -14.04 3.93
N PHE A 78 -8.14 -14.45 5.20
CA PHE A 78 -8.52 -15.82 5.59
C PHE A 78 -9.98 -15.94 6.05
N SER A 79 -10.80 -14.90 5.90
CA SER A 79 -12.20 -14.87 6.35
C SER A 79 -12.38 -15.26 7.83
N ILE A 80 -11.45 -14.79 8.67
CA ILE A 80 -11.48 -15.05 10.10
C ILE A 80 -12.36 -13.99 10.80
N LYS A 81 -13.19 -14.41 11.74
CA LYS A 81 -14.07 -13.50 12.51
C LYS A 81 -13.25 -12.44 13.25
N ASP A 82 -13.72 -11.20 13.24
CA ASP A 82 -13.04 -10.06 13.89
C ASP A 82 -12.80 -10.25 15.39
N SER A 83 -13.60 -11.08 16.06
CA SER A 83 -13.38 -11.44 17.48
C SER A 83 -12.05 -12.16 17.73
N LYS A 84 -11.47 -12.82 16.72
CA LYS A 84 -10.17 -13.51 16.81
C LYS A 84 -8.99 -12.62 16.35
N ARG A 85 -9.25 -11.37 15.96
CA ARG A 85 -8.21 -10.45 15.45
C ARG A 85 -7.02 -10.28 16.40
N PRO A 86 -7.18 -10.14 17.74
CA PRO A 86 -6.01 -10.01 18.61
C PRO A 86 -5.08 -11.23 18.54
N LEU A 87 -5.64 -12.44 18.46
CA LEU A 87 -4.87 -13.67 18.31
C LEU A 87 -4.13 -13.71 16.96
N VAL A 88 -4.81 -13.35 15.89
CA VAL A 88 -4.21 -13.29 14.53
C VAL A 88 -3.08 -12.26 14.48
N THR A 89 -3.28 -11.07 15.07
CA THR A 89 -2.25 -10.04 15.19
C THR A 89 -1.02 -10.55 15.94
N MET A 90 -1.22 -11.28 17.05
CA MET A 90 -0.13 -11.89 17.82
C MET A 90 0.65 -12.92 16.98
N ILE A 91 -0.05 -13.79 16.25
CA ILE A 91 0.59 -14.76 15.35
C ILE A 91 1.40 -14.05 14.26
N CYS A 92 0.86 -13.02 13.62
CA CYS A 92 1.57 -12.22 12.62
C CYS A 92 2.82 -11.59 13.23
N GLY A 93 2.74 -11.07 14.45
CA GLY A 93 3.88 -10.49 15.18
C GLY A 93 4.98 -11.52 15.46
N VAL A 94 4.60 -12.72 15.96
CA VAL A 94 5.56 -13.81 16.20
C VAL A 94 6.25 -14.25 14.91
N LEU A 95 5.48 -14.40 13.83
CA LEU A 95 6.05 -14.71 12.51
C LEU A 95 7.03 -13.64 12.04
N GLY A 96 6.69 -12.36 12.23
CA GLY A 96 7.58 -11.25 11.90
C GLY A 96 8.90 -11.30 12.68
N VAL A 97 8.86 -11.63 13.98
CA VAL A 97 10.07 -11.81 14.81
C VAL A 97 10.91 -12.98 14.31
N ILE A 98 10.30 -14.12 13.99
CA ILE A 98 11.01 -15.28 13.46
C ILE A 98 11.70 -14.93 12.14
N MET A 99 11.01 -14.23 11.24
CA MET A 99 11.58 -13.79 9.97
C MET A 99 12.75 -12.80 10.17
N ALA A 100 12.64 -11.90 11.14
CA ALA A 100 13.72 -10.97 11.47
C ALA A 100 14.97 -11.71 11.99
N ILE A 101 14.80 -12.71 12.87
CA ILE A 101 15.88 -13.55 13.38
C ILE A 101 16.50 -14.40 12.26
N ALA A 102 15.71 -14.84 11.29
CA ALA A 102 16.18 -15.58 10.12
C ALA A 102 17.02 -14.73 9.13
N GLY A 103 17.27 -13.45 9.42
CA GLY A 103 18.11 -12.58 8.60
C GLY A 103 17.38 -11.91 7.43
N LEU A 104 16.04 -11.90 7.41
CA LEU A 104 15.30 -11.19 6.35
C LEU A 104 15.60 -9.68 6.33
N ALA A 105 16.10 -9.12 7.43
CA ALA A 105 16.50 -7.73 7.49
C ALA A 105 17.61 -7.37 6.48
N ASP A 106 18.48 -8.32 6.16
CA ASP A 106 19.58 -8.13 5.20
C ASP A 106 19.06 -7.96 3.76
N PHE A 107 17.87 -8.49 3.47
CA PHE A 107 17.18 -8.36 2.19
C PHE A 107 16.15 -7.23 2.15
N LEU A 108 16.10 -6.39 3.20
CA LEU A 108 15.05 -5.38 3.37
C LEU A 108 14.96 -4.42 2.18
N ASN A 109 16.10 -3.94 1.67
CA ASN A 109 16.14 -3.01 0.54
C ASN A 109 15.57 -3.63 -0.73
N THR A 110 15.94 -4.88 -1.02
CA THR A 110 15.42 -5.62 -2.18
C THR A 110 13.92 -5.87 -2.03
N TYR A 111 13.48 -6.26 -0.83
CA TYR A 111 12.08 -6.48 -0.53
C TYR A 111 11.23 -5.21 -0.69
N ILE A 112 11.69 -4.08 -0.14
CA ILE A 112 11.01 -2.78 -0.28
C ILE A 112 10.96 -2.34 -1.74
N SER A 113 12.03 -2.55 -2.50
CA SER A 113 12.05 -2.23 -3.94
C SER A 113 11.04 -3.05 -4.74
N ILE A 114 10.95 -4.35 -4.47
CA ILE A 114 9.94 -5.22 -5.09
C ILE A 114 8.53 -4.80 -4.71
N LEU A 115 8.26 -4.51 -3.43
CA LEU A 115 6.97 -4.00 -3.01
C LEU A 115 6.63 -2.66 -3.65
N GLY A 116 7.61 -1.76 -3.76
CA GLY A 116 7.48 -0.47 -4.42
C GLY A 116 7.14 -0.58 -5.91
N ALA A 117 7.52 -1.68 -6.56
CA ALA A 117 7.15 -1.97 -7.94
C ALA A 117 5.75 -2.62 -8.05
N VAL A 118 5.44 -3.58 -7.19
CA VAL A 118 4.24 -4.44 -7.33
C VAL A 118 2.98 -3.82 -6.73
N VAL A 119 3.09 -3.05 -5.65
CA VAL A 119 1.92 -2.50 -4.94
C VAL A 119 1.28 -1.32 -5.68
N PRO A 120 2.02 -0.29 -6.16
CA PRO A 120 1.41 0.86 -6.80
C PRO A 120 0.51 0.56 -8.00
N PRO A 121 0.79 -0.42 -8.88
CA PRO A 121 -0.10 -0.77 -9.98
C PRO A 121 -1.53 -1.12 -9.59
N ILE A 122 -1.78 -1.59 -8.35
CA ILE A 122 -3.13 -1.79 -7.83
C ILE A 122 -3.94 -0.48 -7.88
N MET A 123 -3.29 0.65 -7.59
CA MET A 123 -3.95 1.96 -7.66
C MET A 123 -4.41 2.30 -9.07
N GLY A 124 -3.65 1.89 -10.10
CA GLY A 124 -4.04 2.07 -11.50
C GLY A 124 -5.37 1.37 -11.82
N VAL A 125 -5.51 0.13 -11.37
CA VAL A 125 -6.76 -0.66 -11.53
C VAL A 125 -7.92 0.04 -10.80
N VAL A 126 -7.73 0.41 -9.53
CA VAL A 126 -8.77 1.05 -8.69
C VAL A 126 -9.20 2.40 -9.26
N ILE A 127 -8.25 3.21 -9.71
CA ILE A 127 -8.54 4.51 -10.30
C ILE A 127 -9.34 4.33 -11.59
N CYS A 128 -8.95 3.40 -12.46
CA CYS A 128 -9.67 3.13 -13.69
C CYS A 128 -11.11 2.64 -13.41
N ASP A 129 -11.26 1.70 -12.50
CA ASP A 129 -12.57 1.16 -12.12
C ASP A 129 -13.50 2.27 -11.61
N TYR A 130 -13.06 3.03 -10.62
CA TYR A 130 -13.90 4.03 -9.99
C TYR A 130 -14.15 5.28 -10.86
N TRP A 131 -13.10 5.84 -11.49
CA TRP A 131 -13.22 7.11 -12.20
C TRP A 131 -13.69 6.96 -13.64
N VAL A 132 -13.24 5.92 -14.34
CA VAL A 132 -13.57 5.73 -15.77
C VAL A 132 -14.82 4.88 -15.93
N ILE A 133 -14.86 3.71 -15.29
CA ILE A 133 -15.96 2.76 -15.48
C ILE A 133 -17.20 3.21 -14.71
N CYS A 134 -17.05 3.48 -13.42
CA CYS A 134 -18.16 3.91 -12.54
C CYS A 134 -18.47 5.41 -12.65
N LYS A 135 -17.70 6.18 -13.46
CA LYS A 135 -17.87 7.64 -13.67
C LYS A 135 -17.87 8.43 -12.35
N ALA A 136 -17.08 8.00 -11.38
CA ALA A 136 -16.98 8.58 -10.05
C ALA A 136 -18.32 8.65 -9.26
N LYS A 137 -19.29 7.81 -9.60
CA LYS A 137 -20.57 7.69 -8.89
C LYS A 137 -20.56 6.41 -8.07
N THR A 138 -20.78 6.52 -6.78
CA THR A 138 -20.91 5.36 -5.88
C THR A 138 -22.10 4.49 -6.20
N GLU A 139 -23.15 5.06 -6.79
CA GLU A 139 -24.35 4.33 -7.24
C GLU A 139 -24.06 3.34 -8.38
N ASN A 140 -23.03 3.63 -9.19
CA ASN A 140 -22.66 2.78 -10.33
C ASN A 140 -21.59 1.74 -9.93
N TRP A 141 -21.05 1.83 -8.71
CA TRP A 141 -20.06 0.90 -8.23
C TRP A 141 -20.74 -0.28 -7.55
N SER A 142 -20.62 -1.46 -8.13
CA SER A 142 -21.08 -2.70 -7.53
C SER A 142 -19.89 -3.62 -7.26
N PRO A 143 -19.74 -4.12 -6.02
CA PRO A 143 -18.69 -5.07 -5.72
C PRO A 143 -18.92 -6.37 -6.47
N VAL A 144 -17.84 -6.95 -6.97
CA VAL A 144 -17.89 -8.21 -7.74
C VAL A 144 -17.98 -9.39 -6.75
N ARG A 145 -18.92 -10.30 -6.99
CA ARG A 145 -18.97 -11.56 -6.25
C ARG A 145 -17.78 -12.44 -6.65
N GLY A 146 -16.92 -12.75 -5.68
CA GLY A 146 -15.75 -13.58 -5.90
C GLY A 146 -14.52 -12.78 -6.33
N ILE A 147 -13.77 -13.30 -7.28
CA ILE A 147 -12.49 -12.76 -7.70
C ILE A 147 -12.67 -11.97 -9.01
N ASN A 148 -12.26 -10.71 -9.02
CA ASN A 148 -12.17 -9.91 -10.23
C ASN A 148 -10.89 -10.27 -11.00
N TRP A 149 -11.00 -11.27 -11.89
CA TRP A 149 -9.85 -11.73 -12.68
C TRP A 149 -9.30 -10.65 -13.62
N ILE A 150 -10.14 -9.78 -14.13
CA ILE A 150 -9.71 -8.67 -14.98
C ILE A 150 -8.79 -7.73 -14.21
N GLY A 151 -9.15 -7.41 -12.97
CA GLY A 151 -8.33 -6.58 -12.09
C GLY A 151 -6.99 -7.23 -11.77
N ILE A 152 -6.99 -8.54 -11.48
CA ILE A 152 -5.76 -9.28 -11.19
C ILE A 152 -4.84 -9.32 -12.41
N ILE A 153 -5.37 -9.64 -13.59
CA ILE A 153 -4.57 -9.70 -14.82
C ILE A 153 -3.98 -8.33 -15.14
N ALA A 154 -4.75 -7.26 -15.04
CA ALA A 154 -4.27 -5.90 -15.26
C ALA A 154 -3.18 -5.50 -14.27
N TRP A 155 -3.36 -5.86 -12.98
CA TRP A 155 -2.35 -5.66 -11.96
C TRP A 155 -1.07 -6.45 -12.24
N VAL A 156 -1.17 -7.71 -12.63
CA VAL A 156 -0.01 -8.55 -12.97
C VAL A 156 0.75 -7.97 -14.16
N ILE A 157 0.06 -7.44 -15.16
CA ILE A 157 0.70 -6.78 -16.32
C ILE A 157 1.45 -5.53 -15.88
N GLY A 158 0.81 -4.63 -15.13
CA GLY A 158 1.44 -3.40 -14.65
C GLY A 158 2.55 -3.65 -13.63
N GLY A 159 2.33 -4.56 -12.68
CA GLY A 159 3.32 -4.96 -11.69
C GLY A 159 4.49 -5.71 -12.28
N GLY A 160 4.26 -6.57 -13.27
CA GLY A 160 5.31 -7.26 -14.03
C GLY A 160 6.21 -6.29 -14.78
N PHE A 161 5.64 -5.29 -15.45
CA PHE A 161 6.41 -4.24 -16.10
C PHE A 161 7.24 -3.42 -15.10
N ALA A 162 6.64 -3.00 -14.00
CA ALA A 162 7.32 -2.27 -12.93
C ALA A 162 8.46 -3.08 -12.31
N LEU A 163 8.30 -4.40 -12.17
CA LEU A 163 9.38 -5.29 -11.74
C LEU A 163 10.53 -5.35 -12.73
N LEU A 164 10.26 -5.46 -14.03
CA LEU A 164 11.29 -5.45 -15.08
C LEU A 164 12.09 -4.15 -15.05
N GLU A 165 11.44 -3.03 -14.80
CA GLU A 165 12.09 -1.72 -14.66
C GLU A 165 12.93 -1.65 -13.37
N THR A 166 12.41 -2.15 -12.24
CA THR A 166 13.16 -2.21 -10.98
C THR A 166 14.39 -3.12 -11.08
N LEU A 167 14.33 -4.17 -11.91
CA LEU A 167 15.46 -5.04 -12.20
C LEU A 167 16.45 -4.46 -13.24
N GLY A 168 16.17 -3.26 -13.77
CA GLY A 168 17.04 -2.58 -14.73
C GLY A 168 16.98 -3.14 -16.16
N VAL A 169 16.00 -3.99 -16.48
CA VAL A 169 15.82 -4.54 -17.83
C VAL A 169 15.24 -3.50 -18.78
N VAL A 170 14.36 -2.65 -18.27
CA VAL A 170 13.72 -1.55 -19.00
C VAL A 170 13.84 -0.30 -18.14
N THR A 171 14.05 0.86 -18.72
CA THR A 171 14.06 2.14 -18.00
C THR A 171 13.24 3.14 -18.80
N VAL A 172 12.11 3.59 -18.22
CA VAL A 172 11.26 4.62 -18.83
C VAL A 172 11.31 5.87 -17.97
N PHE A 173 10.62 5.89 -16.86
CA PHE A 173 10.59 7.06 -15.98
C PHE A 173 10.69 6.67 -14.51
N SER A 174 9.73 5.88 -14.02
CA SER A 174 9.68 5.42 -12.63
C SER A 174 8.84 4.17 -12.54
N SER A 175 9.42 3.09 -12.03
CA SER A 175 8.76 1.77 -11.96
C SER A 175 7.37 1.82 -11.32
N ALA A 176 7.19 2.62 -10.27
CA ALA A 176 5.90 2.78 -9.61
C ALA A 176 4.87 3.50 -10.49
N LEU A 177 5.25 4.62 -11.13
CA LEU A 177 4.34 5.42 -11.97
C LEU A 177 4.01 4.69 -13.27
N ASP A 178 5.01 4.13 -13.92
CA ASP A 178 4.83 3.40 -15.17
C ASP A 178 3.97 2.15 -14.95
N GLY A 179 4.17 1.44 -13.85
CA GLY A 179 3.31 0.34 -13.44
C GLY A 179 1.85 0.75 -13.21
N VAL A 180 1.60 1.89 -12.56
CA VAL A 180 0.24 2.44 -12.37
C VAL A 180 -0.43 2.75 -13.70
N ILE A 181 0.29 3.44 -14.61
CA ILE A 181 -0.25 3.82 -15.92
C ILE A 181 -0.56 2.59 -16.76
N ILE A 182 0.36 1.62 -16.79
CA ILE A 182 0.17 0.39 -17.56
C ILE A 182 -0.98 -0.44 -16.99
N ALA A 183 -1.07 -0.58 -15.67
CA ALA A 183 -2.18 -1.29 -15.04
C ALA A 183 -3.52 -0.60 -15.32
N PHE A 184 -3.57 0.74 -15.29
CA PHE A 184 -4.75 1.52 -15.62
C PHE A 184 -5.21 1.25 -17.06
N VAL A 185 -4.31 1.35 -18.03
CA VAL A 185 -4.61 1.14 -19.45
C VAL A 185 -5.00 -0.32 -19.72
N ALA A 186 -4.27 -1.27 -19.14
CA ALA A 186 -4.56 -2.69 -19.26
C ALA A 186 -5.95 -3.01 -18.71
N TYR A 187 -6.31 -2.47 -17.55
CA TYR A 187 -7.64 -2.68 -16.96
C TYR A 187 -8.75 -2.09 -17.83
N TRP A 188 -8.55 -0.88 -18.35
CA TRP A 188 -9.52 -0.24 -19.24
C TRP A 188 -9.77 -1.06 -20.50
N ILE A 189 -8.71 -1.54 -21.16
CA ILE A 189 -8.82 -2.37 -22.37
C ILE A 189 -9.47 -3.71 -22.04
N LEU A 190 -8.96 -4.41 -21.03
CA LEU A 190 -9.49 -5.73 -20.65
C LEU A 190 -10.96 -5.66 -20.23
N TYR A 191 -11.33 -4.64 -19.45
CA TYR A 191 -12.72 -4.46 -19.05
C TYR A 191 -13.61 -4.14 -20.25
N SER A 192 -13.18 -3.31 -21.18
CA SER A 192 -13.94 -2.99 -22.39
C SER A 192 -14.19 -4.20 -23.28
N LEU A 193 -13.23 -5.14 -23.34
CA LEU A 193 -13.33 -6.36 -24.15
C LEU A 193 -14.07 -7.49 -23.42
N LEU A 194 -13.91 -7.62 -22.11
CA LEU A 194 -14.30 -8.80 -21.34
C LEU A 194 -15.46 -8.55 -20.36
N LYS A 195 -16.04 -7.34 -20.32
CA LYS A 195 -17.13 -6.99 -19.40
C LYS A 195 -18.35 -7.93 -19.45
N ASN A 196 -18.60 -8.56 -20.60
CA ASN A 196 -19.71 -9.48 -20.80
C ASN A 196 -19.33 -10.96 -20.54
N THR A 197 -18.12 -11.23 -20.05
CA THR A 197 -17.64 -12.58 -19.77
C THR A 197 -17.68 -12.87 -18.27
N LYS A 198 -17.68 -14.16 -17.91
CA LYS A 198 -17.59 -14.60 -16.51
C LYS A 198 -16.31 -14.12 -15.78
N LEU A 199 -15.33 -13.63 -16.53
CA LEU A 199 -14.07 -13.09 -15.99
C LEU A 199 -14.27 -11.73 -15.30
N ALA A 200 -15.29 -10.96 -15.69
CA ALA A 200 -15.66 -9.72 -15.03
C ALA A 200 -16.31 -9.93 -13.65
N GLY A 201 -16.59 -11.19 -13.30
CA GLY A 201 -17.38 -11.55 -12.14
C GLY A 201 -18.89 -11.28 -12.35
N SER A 202 -19.73 -11.91 -11.55
CA SER A 202 -21.17 -11.59 -11.54
C SER A 202 -21.38 -10.34 -10.68
N GLY A 203 -21.46 -9.20 -11.33
CA GLY A 203 -21.46 -7.88 -10.70
C GLY A 203 -22.79 -7.41 -10.10
N ASP A 204 -23.51 -8.25 -9.36
CA ASP A 204 -24.81 -7.90 -8.80
C ASP A 204 -24.87 -8.02 -7.27
N MET A 205 -23.78 -7.65 -6.58
CA MET A 205 -23.82 -7.54 -5.13
C MET A 205 -24.17 -6.10 -4.74
N THR A 206 -25.23 -5.90 -3.95
CA THR A 206 -25.51 -4.59 -3.37
C THR A 206 -24.44 -4.24 -2.32
N ILE A 207 -24.23 -2.95 -2.08
CA ILE A 207 -23.26 -2.49 -1.05
C ILE A 207 -23.63 -3.07 0.33
N GLU A 208 -24.93 -3.22 0.62
CA GLU A 208 -25.43 -3.82 1.87
C GLU A 208 -25.06 -5.30 1.98
N GLU A 209 -25.17 -6.08 0.89
CA GLU A 209 -24.73 -7.48 0.86
C GLU A 209 -23.21 -7.59 1.02
N ALA A 210 -22.42 -6.71 0.39
CA ALA A 210 -20.98 -6.68 0.55
C ALA A 210 -20.57 -6.37 2.00
N CYS A 211 -21.27 -5.46 2.67
CA CYS A 211 -21.05 -5.17 4.08
C CYS A 211 -21.44 -6.34 5.00
N SER A 212 -22.49 -7.09 4.68
CA SER A 212 -22.92 -8.26 5.48
C SER A 212 -21.98 -9.45 5.36
N VAL A 213 -21.34 -9.64 4.21
CA VAL A 213 -20.31 -10.69 4.01
C VAL A 213 -19.00 -10.32 4.73
N ALA A 214 -18.78 -9.03 5.03
CA ALA A 214 -17.60 -8.54 5.70
C ALA A 214 -17.69 -8.55 7.25
N GLN A 215 -18.87 -8.87 7.81
CA GLN A 215 -19.11 -9.06 9.26
C GLN A 215 -18.92 -10.53 9.67
#